data_f8ac8a0435be325be3d62e4b630601b0
#
_entry.id   f8ac8a0435be325be3d62e4b630601b0
#
_cell.length_a   1.000
_cell.length_b   1.000
_cell.length_c   1.000
_cell.angle_alpha   90.00
_cell.angle_beta   90.00
_cell.angle_gamma   90.00
#
_symmetry.space_group_name_H-M   'P 1'
#
loop_
_entity.id
_entity.type
_entity.pdbx_description
1 polymer ?
#
loop_
_entity_poly.entity_id
_entity_poly.type
_entity_poly.pdbx_seq_one_letter_code
_entity_poly.pdbx_strand_id
1 'polypeptide(L)'
;GVTGVQTCALPILMGFLVAAACGYMAGLLGSSSSPISGITILGVLAASLTVYGLSELFSVFEIENGSRFATAYAIFITGVITAVACISNDNMQDLKTGYLIGATPWRQQVALLIGCVTGAVAIAPVMNLLYEAYGFTGAMPRVDMDPAAVLSAPQATLMATLAQGIFKSSLDWDLILLGVGIGVVCIIVHRSLAKYRQGWALPPLAVGFGIYLPSSICIALMLGAVLNYFVARYVKAHSDKAGMKRSDHTGVLFASGMIVGESIIGVLIALAVVISVSSGGAADPLALVGADFASVADILGIVAFIAVIVVFVTRTVRAAKTK
;
A
#
# COMPACT_ATOMS: atom_id res chain seq x y z
N GLY A 1 31.63 -9.46 15.80
CA GLY A 1 31.18 -8.86 16.99
C GLY A 1 30.59 -7.46 16.92
N VAL A 2 31.37 -6.45 16.58
CA VAL A 2 30.95 -5.03 16.69
C VAL A 2 29.84 -4.65 15.67
N THR A 3 29.85 -5.27 14.50
CA THR A 3 28.93 -4.98 13.39
C THR A 3 27.48 -5.41 13.63
N GLY A 4 27.24 -6.50 14.36
CA GLY A 4 25.89 -6.95 14.68
C GLY A 4 25.13 -6.00 15.60
N VAL A 5 25.81 -5.39 16.56
CA VAL A 5 25.19 -4.45 17.51
C VAL A 5 24.85 -3.13 16.84
N GLN A 6 25.71 -2.62 15.97
CA GLN A 6 25.48 -1.34 15.27
C GLN A 6 24.33 -1.42 14.26
N THR A 7 24.21 -2.54 13.54
CA THR A 7 23.12 -2.75 12.59
C THR A 7 21.77 -3.01 13.25
N CYS A 8 21.76 -3.54 14.49
CA CYS A 8 20.54 -3.65 15.29
C CYS A 8 20.14 -2.32 15.96
N ALA A 9 21.10 -1.44 16.25
CA ALA A 9 20.82 -0.15 16.89
C ALA A 9 19.94 0.75 16.02
N LEU A 10 20.16 0.77 14.69
CA LEU A 10 19.37 1.57 13.77
C LEU A 10 17.86 1.20 13.77
N PRO A 11 17.46 -0.06 13.55
CA PRO A 11 16.04 -0.42 13.57
C PRO A 11 15.42 -0.23 14.96
N ILE A 12 16.18 -0.36 16.05
CA ILE A 12 15.68 -0.12 17.40
C ILE A 12 15.42 1.38 17.59
N LEU A 13 16.40 2.24 17.29
CA LEU A 13 16.29 3.69 17.46
C LEU A 13 15.24 4.28 16.52
N MET A 14 15.33 3.97 15.22
CA MET A 14 14.37 4.43 14.22
C MET A 14 12.98 3.86 14.49
N GLY A 15 12.89 2.58 14.86
CA GLY A 15 11.63 1.93 15.22
C GLY A 15 10.94 2.63 16.39
N PHE A 16 11.68 2.99 17.43
CA PHE A 16 11.15 3.74 18.57
C PHE A 16 10.59 5.11 18.15
N LEU A 17 11.38 5.89 17.41
CA LEU A 17 10.96 7.23 16.96
C LEU A 17 9.73 7.16 16.04
N VAL A 18 9.74 6.21 15.13
CA VAL A 18 8.66 5.99 14.16
C VAL A 18 7.40 5.47 14.86
N ALA A 19 7.54 4.53 15.81
CA ALA A 19 6.43 4.05 16.62
C ALA A 19 5.77 5.20 17.40
N ALA A 20 6.57 6.05 18.02
CA ALA A 20 6.07 7.21 18.77
C ALA A 20 5.32 8.19 17.84
N ALA A 21 5.88 8.51 16.67
CA ALA A 21 5.26 9.42 15.71
C ALA A 21 3.97 8.85 15.12
N CYS A 22 3.99 7.61 14.62
CA CYS A 22 2.82 6.96 14.02
C CYS A 22 1.71 6.71 15.04
N GLY A 23 2.05 6.21 16.21
CA GLY A 23 1.08 5.97 17.28
C GLY A 23 0.43 7.28 17.76
N TYR A 24 1.21 8.35 17.92
CA TYR A 24 0.67 9.65 18.27
C TYR A 24 -0.30 10.19 17.22
N MET A 25 0.06 10.11 15.94
CA MET A 25 -0.81 10.54 14.84
C MET A 25 -2.08 9.69 14.74
N ALA A 26 -1.96 8.37 14.89
CA ALA A 26 -3.11 7.47 14.89
C ALA A 26 -4.06 7.74 16.04
N GLY A 27 -3.53 8.02 17.24
CA GLY A 27 -4.34 8.35 18.42
C GLY A 27 -5.12 9.67 18.30
N LEU A 28 -4.58 10.65 17.55
CA LEU A 28 -5.23 11.95 17.36
C LEU A 28 -6.15 12.00 16.13
N LEU A 29 -5.71 11.49 14.99
CA LEU A 29 -6.34 11.69 13.69
C LEU A 29 -6.92 10.41 13.10
N GLY A 30 -6.52 9.25 13.61
CA GLY A 30 -6.83 7.94 13.08
C GLY A 30 -5.71 7.36 12.21
N SER A 31 -5.74 6.03 12.04
CA SER A 31 -4.68 5.28 11.36
C SER A 31 -4.47 5.70 9.89
N SER A 32 -5.53 6.10 9.19
CA SER A 32 -5.48 6.55 7.79
C SER A 32 -4.64 7.83 7.57
N SER A 33 -4.36 8.58 8.63
CA SER A 33 -3.59 9.83 8.57
C SER A 33 -2.09 9.63 8.81
N SER A 34 -1.65 8.43 9.16
CA SER A 34 -0.24 8.11 9.40
C SER A 34 0.53 8.03 8.07
N PRO A 35 1.69 8.69 7.95
CA PRO A 35 2.48 8.74 6.72
C PRO A 35 3.37 7.49 6.56
N ILE A 36 2.80 6.28 6.63
CA ILE A 36 3.55 5.01 6.62
C ILE A 36 4.43 4.88 5.36
N SER A 37 3.88 5.21 4.18
CA SER A 37 4.66 5.17 2.93
C SER A 37 5.86 6.13 2.95
N GLY A 38 5.69 7.34 3.48
CA GLY A 38 6.79 8.30 3.64
C GLY A 38 7.85 7.80 4.62
N ILE A 39 7.43 7.19 5.71
CA ILE A 39 8.32 6.58 6.72
C ILE A 39 9.09 5.42 6.12
N THR A 40 8.47 4.58 5.29
CA THR A 40 9.14 3.48 4.60
C THR A 40 10.21 4.00 3.64
N ILE A 41 9.95 5.08 2.89
CA ILE A 41 10.95 5.73 2.02
C ILE A 41 12.11 6.27 2.84
N LEU A 42 11.84 6.99 3.92
CA LEU A 42 12.90 7.48 4.83
C LEU A 42 13.66 6.32 5.48
N GLY A 43 12.95 5.25 5.83
CA GLY A 43 13.53 4.04 6.41
C GLY A 43 14.52 3.36 5.46
N VAL A 44 14.15 3.18 4.19
CA VAL A 44 15.05 2.55 3.21
C VAL A 44 16.27 3.42 2.91
N LEU A 45 16.11 4.74 2.84
CA LEU A 45 17.24 5.66 2.65
C LEU A 45 18.18 5.61 3.86
N ALA A 46 17.64 5.74 5.08
CA ALA A 46 18.43 5.70 6.29
C ALA A 46 19.15 4.33 6.48
N ALA A 47 18.45 3.23 6.25
CA ALA A 47 19.01 1.88 6.33
C ALA A 47 20.12 1.68 5.29
N SER A 48 19.88 2.04 4.04
CA SER A 48 20.86 1.88 2.95
C SER A 48 22.09 2.76 3.16
N LEU A 49 21.91 4.03 3.55
CA LEU A 49 23.04 4.92 3.84
C LEU A 49 23.84 4.46 5.06
N THR A 50 23.18 3.93 6.09
CA THR A 50 23.87 3.39 7.27
C THR A 50 24.67 2.14 6.91
N VAL A 51 24.08 1.21 6.17
CA VAL A 51 24.76 -0.02 5.71
C VAL A 51 25.93 0.35 4.80
N TYR A 52 25.75 1.29 3.88
CA TYR A 52 26.80 1.79 3.01
C TYR A 52 27.94 2.44 3.80
N GLY A 53 27.63 3.36 4.71
CA GLY A 53 28.63 4.04 5.54
C GLY A 53 29.38 3.09 6.46
N LEU A 54 28.70 2.06 7.02
CA LEU A 54 29.37 1.04 7.83
C LEU A 54 30.28 0.14 6.99
N SER A 55 29.92 -0.16 5.75
CA SER A 55 30.77 -0.94 4.85
C SER A 55 32.03 -0.18 4.47
N GLU A 56 31.95 1.11 4.22
CA GLU A 56 33.10 1.97 3.93
C GLU A 56 34.04 2.13 5.17
N LEU A 57 33.45 2.38 6.35
CA LEU A 57 34.21 2.65 7.57
C LEU A 57 34.89 1.40 8.14
N PHE A 58 34.28 0.23 8.03
CA PHE A 58 34.72 -1.00 8.70
C PHE A 58 35.11 -2.13 7.74
N SER A 59 35.06 -1.91 6.42
CA SER A 59 35.33 -2.91 5.37
C SER A 59 34.57 -4.23 5.58
N VAL A 60 33.31 -4.11 6.06
CA VAL A 60 32.49 -5.27 6.48
C VAL A 60 31.94 -6.03 5.28
N PHE A 61 31.72 -5.32 4.16
CA PHE A 61 31.22 -5.90 2.92
C PHE A 61 32.08 -5.39 1.76
N GLU A 62 32.62 -6.29 0.95
CA GLU A 62 33.10 -5.93 -0.38
C GLU A 62 31.88 -5.64 -1.27
N ILE A 63 31.60 -4.35 -1.48
CA ILE A 63 30.37 -3.90 -2.16
C ILE A 63 30.29 -4.40 -3.60
N GLU A 64 31.43 -4.60 -4.28
CA GLU A 64 31.43 -5.09 -5.68
C GLU A 64 30.73 -6.43 -5.87
N ASN A 65 30.86 -7.37 -4.94
CA ASN A 65 30.18 -8.66 -4.97
C ASN A 65 28.99 -8.74 -3.98
N GLY A 66 28.94 -7.83 -3.00
CA GLY A 66 27.97 -7.81 -1.92
C GLY A 66 26.75 -6.92 -2.14
N SER A 67 26.62 -6.23 -3.27
CA SER A 67 25.54 -5.25 -3.49
C SER A 67 24.14 -5.86 -3.38
N ARG A 68 23.95 -7.12 -3.78
CA ARG A 68 22.67 -7.84 -3.61
C ARG A 68 22.36 -8.14 -2.16
N PHE A 69 23.36 -8.58 -1.39
CA PHE A 69 23.20 -8.85 0.03
C PHE A 69 22.95 -7.57 0.81
N ALA A 70 23.73 -6.52 0.55
CA ALA A 70 23.55 -5.20 1.18
C ALA A 70 22.16 -4.62 0.90
N THR A 71 21.69 -4.73 -0.35
CA THR A 71 20.33 -4.32 -0.75
C THR A 71 19.27 -5.11 0.03
N ALA A 72 19.37 -6.44 0.05
CA ALA A 72 18.41 -7.29 0.76
C ALA A 72 18.40 -6.99 2.26
N TYR A 73 19.56 -6.75 2.84
CA TYR A 73 19.72 -6.42 4.25
C TYR A 73 19.11 -5.04 4.59
N ALA A 74 19.36 -4.02 3.77
CA ALA A 74 18.74 -2.70 3.94
C ALA A 74 17.20 -2.76 3.79
N ILE A 75 16.68 -3.55 2.86
CA ILE A 75 15.25 -3.78 2.69
C ILE A 75 14.68 -4.53 3.91
N PHE A 76 15.40 -5.51 4.45
CA PHE A 76 14.99 -6.21 5.67
C PHE A 76 14.88 -5.26 6.87
N ILE A 77 15.91 -4.42 7.10
CA ILE A 77 15.88 -3.38 8.16
C ILE A 77 14.68 -2.45 7.95
N THR A 78 14.45 -2.00 6.71
CA THR A 78 13.30 -1.17 6.35
C THR A 78 11.99 -1.86 6.64
N GLY A 79 11.88 -3.15 6.33
CA GLY A 79 10.72 -3.97 6.65
C GLY A 79 10.41 -3.99 8.15
N VAL A 80 11.44 -4.14 8.99
CA VAL A 80 11.29 -4.08 10.45
C VAL A 80 10.78 -2.71 10.91
N ILE A 81 11.40 -1.62 10.42
CA ILE A 81 10.97 -0.25 10.77
C ILE A 81 9.52 0.01 10.34
N THR A 82 9.15 -0.42 9.14
CA THR A 82 7.79 -0.28 8.62
C THR A 82 6.79 -1.12 9.40
N ALA A 83 7.14 -2.36 9.77
CA ALA A 83 6.29 -3.20 10.61
C ALA A 83 6.03 -2.57 11.98
N VAL A 84 7.06 -2.01 12.61
CA VAL A 84 6.92 -1.28 13.89
C VAL A 84 6.00 -0.07 13.73
N ALA A 85 6.12 0.68 12.63
CA ALA A 85 5.23 1.81 12.33
C ALA A 85 3.77 1.37 12.20
N CYS A 86 3.51 0.32 11.40
CA CYS A 86 2.17 -0.22 11.18
C CYS A 86 1.55 -0.74 12.48
N ILE A 87 2.29 -1.58 13.23
CA ILE A 87 1.79 -2.16 14.49
C ILE A 87 1.49 -1.07 15.51
N SER A 88 2.36 -0.05 15.64
CA SER A 88 2.11 1.08 16.54
C SER A 88 0.84 1.84 16.16
N ASN A 89 0.65 2.08 14.87
CA ASN A 89 -0.52 2.76 14.31
C ASN A 89 -1.81 1.99 14.61
N ASP A 90 -1.83 0.69 14.31
CA ASP A 90 -2.99 -0.18 14.48
C ASP A 90 -3.32 -0.37 15.97
N ASN A 91 -2.30 -0.62 16.79
CA ASN A 91 -2.47 -0.78 18.24
C ASN A 91 -3.09 0.47 18.89
N MET A 92 -2.65 1.68 18.51
CA MET A 92 -3.23 2.91 19.05
C MET A 92 -4.67 3.13 18.61
N GLN A 93 -5.03 2.75 17.38
CA GLN A 93 -6.40 2.82 16.91
C GLN A 93 -7.30 1.81 17.65
N ASP A 94 -6.82 0.57 17.82
CA ASP A 94 -7.54 -0.47 18.55
C ASP A 94 -7.75 -0.11 20.01
N LEU A 95 -6.72 0.38 20.68
CA LEU A 95 -6.81 0.84 22.08
C LEU A 95 -7.78 2.03 22.22
N LYS A 96 -7.80 2.94 21.24
CA LYS A 96 -8.75 4.05 21.24
C LYS A 96 -10.19 3.57 21.08
N THR A 97 -10.42 2.62 20.16
CA THR A 97 -11.73 1.99 19.96
C THR A 97 -12.16 1.25 21.24
N GLY A 98 -11.25 0.47 21.81
CA GLY A 98 -11.48 -0.25 23.05
C GLY A 98 -11.81 0.67 24.24
N TYR A 99 -11.13 1.79 24.34
CA TYR A 99 -11.43 2.81 25.36
C TYR A 99 -12.88 3.30 25.25
N LEU A 100 -13.37 3.54 24.04
CA LEU A 100 -14.73 4.03 23.80
C LEU A 100 -15.81 3.02 24.18
N ILE A 101 -15.53 1.72 24.10
CA ILE A 101 -16.47 0.63 24.43
C ILE A 101 -16.20 0.00 25.81
N GLY A 102 -15.22 0.51 26.56
CA GLY A 102 -14.86 0.00 27.89
C GLY A 102 -14.10 -1.34 27.86
N ALA A 103 -13.43 -1.68 26.77
CA ALA A 103 -12.63 -2.89 26.66
C ALA A 103 -11.33 -2.79 27.47
N THR A 104 -10.86 -3.94 27.99
CA THR A 104 -9.64 -4.01 28.80
C THR A 104 -8.38 -3.91 27.91
N PRO A 105 -7.49 -2.90 28.07
CA PRO A 105 -6.37 -2.66 27.16
C PRO A 105 -5.43 -3.85 26.96
N TRP A 106 -5.04 -4.52 28.06
CA TRP A 106 -4.08 -5.63 27.95
C TRP A 106 -4.62 -6.82 27.14
N ARG A 107 -5.95 -7.06 27.20
CA ARG A 107 -6.58 -8.14 26.40
C ARG A 107 -6.53 -7.83 24.92
N GLN A 108 -6.70 -6.56 24.54
CA GLN A 108 -6.55 -6.12 23.16
C GLN A 108 -5.11 -6.30 22.66
N GLN A 109 -4.12 -5.98 23.50
CA GLN A 109 -2.70 -6.19 23.16
C GLN A 109 -2.36 -7.67 23.00
N VAL A 110 -2.90 -8.54 23.84
CA VAL A 110 -2.72 -9.99 23.67
C VAL A 110 -3.35 -10.48 22.38
N ALA A 111 -4.56 -10.02 22.05
CA ALA A 111 -5.21 -10.35 20.77
C ALA A 111 -4.38 -9.87 19.56
N LEU A 112 -3.80 -8.66 19.63
CA LEU A 112 -2.89 -8.15 18.60
C LEU A 112 -1.67 -9.04 18.43
N LEU A 113 -1.03 -9.47 19.52
CA LEU A 113 0.13 -10.37 19.46
C LEU A 113 -0.23 -11.72 18.82
N ILE A 114 -1.37 -12.30 19.17
CA ILE A 114 -1.87 -13.54 18.53
C ILE A 114 -2.08 -13.29 17.03
N GLY A 115 -2.67 -12.16 16.65
CA GLY A 115 -2.85 -11.76 15.26
C GLY A 115 -1.52 -11.62 14.51
N CYS A 116 -0.51 -11.00 15.12
CA CYS A 116 0.83 -10.87 14.55
C CYS A 116 1.48 -12.23 14.30
N VAL A 117 1.41 -13.16 15.25
CA VAL A 117 1.97 -14.51 15.10
C VAL A 117 1.24 -15.26 13.99
N THR A 118 -0.09 -15.23 13.98
CA THR A 118 -0.90 -15.89 12.94
C THR A 118 -0.61 -15.31 11.57
N GLY A 119 -0.52 -13.98 11.46
CA GLY A 119 -0.17 -13.30 10.22
C GLY A 119 1.23 -13.68 9.71
N ALA A 120 2.22 -13.73 10.61
CA ALA A 120 3.59 -14.13 10.24
C ALA A 120 3.64 -15.56 9.69
N VAL A 121 2.87 -16.49 10.24
CA VAL A 121 2.78 -17.86 9.75
C VAL A 121 2.06 -17.94 8.40
N ALA A 122 1.00 -17.14 8.21
CA ALA A 122 0.16 -17.19 7.00
C ALA A 122 0.78 -16.46 5.80
N ILE A 123 1.51 -15.35 6.02
CA ILE A 123 2.00 -14.49 4.94
C ILE A 123 2.99 -15.19 4.03
N ALA A 124 3.95 -15.95 4.56
CA ALA A 124 4.99 -16.58 3.76
C ALA A 124 4.43 -17.62 2.77
N PRO A 125 3.54 -18.55 3.16
CA PRO A 125 2.87 -19.45 2.21
C PRO A 125 2.03 -18.71 1.16
N VAL A 126 1.29 -17.66 1.56
CA VAL A 126 0.47 -16.88 0.63
C VAL A 126 1.33 -16.15 -0.40
N MET A 127 2.44 -15.54 0.03
CA MET A 127 3.37 -14.87 -0.89
C MET A 127 4.01 -15.84 -1.88
N ASN A 128 4.40 -17.05 -1.42
CA ASN A 128 4.90 -18.09 -2.31
C ASN A 128 3.83 -18.52 -3.32
N LEU A 129 2.59 -18.73 -2.86
CA LEU A 129 1.47 -19.09 -3.71
C LEU A 129 1.24 -18.05 -4.82
N LEU A 130 1.22 -16.76 -4.46
CA LEU A 130 1.04 -15.67 -5.41
C LEU A 130 2.21 -15.57 -6.39
N TYR A 131 3.44 -15.80 -5.92
CA TYR A 131 4.61 -15.82 -6.77
C TYR A 131 4.59 -16.98 -7.76
N GLU A 132 4.19 -18.17 -7.32
CA GLU A 132 4.07 -19.35 -8.18
C GLU A 132 2.94 -19.21 -9.21
N ALA A 133 1.81 -18.59 -8.81
CA ALA A 133 0.68 -18.40 -9.71
C ALA A 133 0.92 -17.30 -10.75
N TYR A 134 1.40 -16.13 -10.32
CA TYR A 134 1.45 -14.92 -11.16
C TYR A 134 2.85 -14.33 -11.32
N GLY A 135 3.73 -14.49 -10.33
CA GLY A 135 4.98 -13.75 -10.22
C GLY A 135 4.80 -12.29 -9.79
N PHE A 136 5.91 -11.60 -9.55
CA PHE A 136 5.91 -10.17 -9.17
C PHE A 136 6.77 -9.35 -10.14
N THR A 137 6.31 -8.17 -10.51
CA THR A 137 7.05 -7.26 -11.35
C THR A 137 8.38 -6.87 -10.70
N GLY A 138 9.48 -7.06 -11.42
CA GLY A 138 10.82 -6.67 -10.98
C GLY A 138 11.47 -7.60 -9.96
N ALA A 139 10.78 -8.67 -9.52
CA ALA A 139 11.31 -9.63 -8.55
C ALA A 139 11.46 -11.00 -9.19
N MET A 140 12.68 -11.58 -9.11
CA MET A 140 12.99 -12.96 -9.50
C MET A 140 12.24 -13.41 -10.79
N PRO A 141 12.46 -12.78 -11.95
CA PRO A 141 11.73 -13.10 -13.16
C PRO A 141 11.94 -14.57 -13.55
N ARG A 142 10.85 -15.27 -13.88
CA ARG A 142 10.88 -16.64 -14.41
C ARG A 142 10.62 -16.60 -15.91
N VAL A 143 11.15 -17.58 -16.63
CA VAL A 143 11.02 -17.69 -18.09
C VAL A 143 9.57 -17.95 -18.52
N ASP A 144 8.80 -18.57 -17.66
CA ASP A 144 7.41 -18.98 -17.85
C ASP A 144 6.36 -17.99 -17.36
N MET A 145 6.78 -16.80 -16.88
CA MET A 145 5.86 -15.76 -16.42
C MET A 145 5.16 -15.08 -17.60
N ASP A 146 3.84 -15.05 -17.56
CA ASP A 146 3.04 -14.21 -18.46
C ASP A 146 3.17 -12.74 -18.05
N PRO A 147 3.77 -11.87 -18.89
CA PRO A 147 3.92 -10.45 -18.57
C PRO A 147 2.60 -9.71 -18.32
N ALA A 148 1.48 -10.22 -18.87
CA ALA A 148 0.17 -9.61 -18.69
C ALA A 148 -0.49 -9.96 -17.35
N ALA A 149 -0.12 -11.12 -16.77
CA ALA A 149 -0.68 -11.63 -15.52
C ALA A 149 0.16 -11.26 -14.28
N VAL A 150 1.39 -10.74 -14.46
CA VAL A 150 2.30 -10.43 -13.37
C VAL A 150 1.72 -9.39 -12.42
N LEU A 151 1.75 -9.70 -11.12
CA LEU A 151 1.31 -8.77 -10.08
C LEU A 151 2.26 -7.59 -9.96
N SER A 152 1.73 -6.38 -10.09
CA SER A 152 2.50 -5.17 -9.89
C SER A 152 2.69 -4.90 -8.40
N ALA A 153 3.94 -4.62 -7.99
CA ALA A 153 4.30 -4.25 -6.63
C ALA A 153 5.05 -2.90 -6.63
N PRO A 154 4.38 -1.78 -6.99
CA PRO A 154 5.03 -0.51 -7.23
C PRO A 154 5.87 -0.04 -6.04
N GLN A 155 5.32 -0.12 -4.83
CA GLN A 155 6.01 0.33 -3.62
C GLN A 155 7.25 -0.52 -3.30
N ALA A 156 7.15 -1.83 -3.43
CA ALA A 156 8.28 -2.73 -3.22
C ALA A 156 9.38 -2.48 -4.27
N THR A 157 9.00 -2.27 -5.52
CA THR A 157 9.92 -1.93 -6.61
C THR A 157 10.64 -0.60 -6.34
N LEU A 158 9.92 0.43 -5.86
CA LEU A 158 10.53 1.71 -5.49
C LEU A 158 11.56 1.54 -4.36
N MET A 159 11.21 0.78 -3.30
CA MET A 159 12.15 0.54 -2.19
C MET A 159 13.40 -0.20 -2.67
N ALA A 160 13.23 -1.22 -3.50
CA ALA A 160 14.34 -1.97 -4.08
C ALA A 160 15.23 -1.08 -4.97
N THR A 161 14.62 -0.23 -5.81
CA THR A 161 15.35 0.70 -6.69
C THR A 161 16.14 1.74 -5.88
N LEU A 162 15.56 2.31 -4.84
CA LEU A 162 16.25 3.25 -3.95
C LEU A 162 17.45 2.60 -3.25
N ALA A 163 17.25 1.41 -2.67
CA ALA A 163 18.33 0.68 -2.01
C ALA A 163 19.46 0.32 -3.00
N GLN A 164 19.11 -0.24 -4.15
CA GLN A 164 20.10 -0.59 -5.20
C GLN A 164 20.84 0.64 -5.72
N GLY A 165 20.14 1.75 -5.89
CA GLY A 165 20.71 3.00 -6.37
C GLY A 165 21.79 3.54 -5.43
N ILE A 166 21.62 3.41 -4.11
CA ILE A 166 22.63 3.80 -3.12
C ILE A 166 23.85 2.91 -3.22
N PHE A 167 23.67 1.56 -3.21
CA PHE A 167 24.80 0.62 -3.21
C PHE A 167 25.56 0.58 -4.53
N LYS A 168 24.90 0.86 -5.67
CA LYS A 168 25.55 0.92 -6.98
C LYS A 168 26.03 2.32 -7.34
N SER A 169 25.86 3.32 -6.47
CA SER A 169 26.13 4.72 -6.77
C SER A 169 25.49 5.21 -8.07
N SER A 170 24.35 4.62 -8.43
CA SER A 170 23.62 4.86 -9.68
C SER A 170 22.36 5.70 -9.47
N LEU A 171 22.23 6.38 -8.33
CA LEU A 171 21.13 7.32 -8.09
C LEU A 171 21.30 8.56 -8.98
N ASP A 172 20.27 8.85 -9.74
CA ASP A 172 20.17 10.09 -10.50
C ASP A 172 19.72 11.23 -9.55
N TRP A 173 20.73 11.87 -8.93
CA TRP A 173 20.49 12.96 -7.98
C TRP A 173 19.76 14.13 -8.58
N ASP A 174 19.93 14.38 -9.88
CA ASP A 174 19.27 15.48 -10.56
C ASP A 174 17.76 15.23 -10.63
N LEU A 175 17.34 13.99 -10.93
CA LEU A 175 15.93 13.61 -10.90
C LEU A 175 15.34 13.63 -9.49
N ILE A 176 16.11 13.22 -8.49
CA ILE A 176 15.67 13.26 -7.09
C ILE A 176 15.45 14.70 -6.65
N LEU A 177 16.40 15.61 -6.92
CA LEU A 177 16.29 17.01 -6.58
C LEU A 177 15.16 17.70 -7.34
N LEU A 178 14.95 17.34 -8.61
CA LEU A 178 13.80 17.80 -9.39
C LEU A 178 12.48 17.38 -8.72
N GLY A 179 12.38 16.10 -8.30
CA GLY A 179 11.21 15.57 -7.58
C GLY A 179 10.94 16.32 -6.26
N VAL A 180 11.98 16.59 -5.48
CA VAL A 180 11.89 17.42 -4.25
C VAL A 180 11.39 18.81 -4.60
N GLY A 181 11.93 19.44 -5.65
CA GLY A 181 11.49 20.77 -6.13
C GLY A 181 10.00 20.78 -6.50
N ILE A 182 9.55 19.80 -7.27
CA ILE A 182 8.12 19.63 -7.61
C ILE A 182 7.28 19.48 -6.34
N GLY A 183 7.73 18.66 -5.39
CA GLY A 183 7.03 18.45 -4.12
C GLY A 183 6.87 19.76 -3.32
N VAL A 184 7.93 20.55 -3.21
CA VAL A 184 7.90 21.88 -2.55
C VAL A 184 6.93 22.82 -3.25
N VAL A 185 6.98 22.90 -4.58
CA VAL A 185 6.04 23.72 -5.37
C VAL A 185 4.60 23.28 -5.15
N CYS A 186 4.32 21.96 -5.16
CA CYS A 186 2.99 21.43 -4.88
C CYS A 186 2.49 21.80 -3.47
N ILE A 187 3.36 21.77 -2.45
CA ILE A 187 3.01 22.17 -1.08
C ILE A 187 2.67 23.67 -1.03
N ILE A 188 3.46 24.52 -1.68
CA ILE A 188 3.22 25.96 -1.73
C ILE A 188 1.89 26.24 -2.44
N VAL A 189 1.65 25.61 -3.60
CA VAL A 189 0.40 25.76 -4.36
C VAL A 189 -0.78 25.27 -3.54
N HIS A 190 -0.68 24.11 -2.89
CA HIS A 190 -1.73 23.57 -2.02
C HIS A 190 -2.12 24.55 -0.91
N ARG A 191 -1.12 25.07 -0.18
CA ARG A 191 -1.34 26.07 0.88
C ARG A 191 -1.94 27.37 0.36
N SER A 192 -1.47 27.83 -0.78
CA SER A 192 -1.97 29.06 -1.42
C SER A 192 -3.43 28.88 -1.87
N LEU A 193 -3.77 27.75 -2.52
CA LEU A 193 -5.15 27.47 -2.91
C LEU A 193 -6.07 27.37 -1.70
N ALA A 194 -5.66 26.69 -0.64
CA ALA A 194 -6.44 26.57 0.60
C ALA A 194 -6.70 27.95 1.24
N LYS A 195 -5.76 28.89 1.12
CA LYS A 195 -5.89 30.26 1.67
C LYS A 195 -6.77 31.15 0.81
N TYR A 196 -6.60 31.11 -0.51
CA TYR A 196 -7.26 32.08 -1.42
C TYR A 196 -8.58 31.58 -2.03
N ARG A 197 -8.79 30.23 -2.10
CA ARG A 197 -10.02 29.66 -2.64
C ARG A 197 -10.49 28.49 -1.75
N GLN A 198 -11.46 28.77 -0.89
CA GLN A 198 -12.09 27.72 -0.06
C GLN A 198 -12.70 26.63 -0.95
N GLY A 199 -12.28 25.38 -0.72
CA GLY A 199 -12.75 24.20 -1.43
C GLY A 199 -11.85 23.74 -2.60
N TRP A 200 -10.78 24.46 -2.92
CA TRP A 200 -9.75 24.02 -3.87
C TRP A 200 -8.53 23.50 -3.13
N ALA A 201 -8.10 22.31 -3.49
CA ALA A 201 -6.91 21.67 -2.94
C ALA A 201 -6.15 20.95 -4.06
N LEU A 202 -4.83 21.04 -4.04
CA LEU A 202 -3.95 20.21 -4.86
C LEU A 202 -3.10 19.38 -3.89
N PRO A 203 -3.58 18.16 -3.49
CA PRO A 203 -2.82 17.33 -2.58
C PRO A 203 -1.50 16.91 -3.22
N PRO A 204 -0.33 17.23 -2.63
CA PRO A 204 0.98 16.86 -3.19
C PRO A 204 1.13 15.36 -3.41
N LEU A 205 0.55 14.57 -2.51
CA LEU A 205 0.56 13.11 -2.61
C LEU A 205 -0.18 12.59 -3.86
N ALA A 206 -1.30 13.23 -4.24
CA ALA A 206 -2.04 12.85 -5.45
C ALA A 206 -1.22 13.14 -6.72
N VAL A 207 -0.45 14.23 -6.74
CA VAL A 207 0.48 14.54 -7.84
C VAL A 207 1.58 13.48 -7.89
N GLY A 208 2.16 13.11 -6.74
CA GLY A 208 3.15 12.04 -6.64
C GLY A 208 2.63 10.71 -7.16
N PHE A 209 1.41 10.32 -6.81
CA PHE A 209 0.77 9.10 -7.33
C PHE A 209 0.59 9.15 -8.85
N GLY A 210 0.18 10.30 -9.39
CA GLY A 210 0.01 10.46 -10.84
C GLY A 210 1.32 10.33 -11.63
N ILE A 211 2.47 10.65 -11.03
CA ILE A 211 3.79 10.51 -11.63
C ILE A 211 4.30 9.06 -11.51
N TYR A 212 4.03 8.42 -10.37
CA TYR A 212 4.68 7.17 -9.98
C TYR A 212 3.88 5.91 -10.37
N LEU A 213 2.54 5.96 -10.26
CA LEU A 213 1.71 4.78 -10.51
C LEU A 213 1.50 4.53 -12.02
N PRO A 214 1.34 3.26 -12.43
CA PRO A 214 0.92 2.92 -13.79
C PRO A 214 -0.37 3.63 -14.19
N SER A 215 -0.49 4.00 -15.46
CA SER A 215 -1.65 4.72 -16.00
C SER A 215 -2.98 4.00 -15.78
N SER A 216 -2.99 2.67 -15.80
CA SER A 216 -4.18 1.85 -15.49
C SER A 216 -4.76 2.14 -14.10
N ILE A 217 -3.90 2.24 -13.09
CA ILE A 217 -4.30 2.57 -11.72
C ILE A 217 -4.73 4.04 -11.62
N CYS A 218 -3.99 4.95 -12.27
CA CYS A 218 -4.32 6.38 -12.26
C CYS A 218 -5.67 6.68 -12.90
N ILE A 219 -6.03 5.99 -13.99
CA ILE A 219 -7.34 6.12 -14.65
C ILE A 219 -8.45 5.67 -13.72
N ALA A 220 -8.29 4.53 -13.04
CA ALA A 220 -9.28 4.04 -12.09
C ALA A 220 -9.49 5.01 -10.91
N LEU A 221 -8.40 5.56 -10.36
CA LEU A 221 -8.46 6.58 -9.30
C LEU A 221 -9.16 7.86 -9.79
N MET A 222 -8.86 8.31 -11.00
CA MET A 222 -9.49 9.49 -11.60
C MET A 222 -11.01 9.28 -11.78
N LEU A 223 -11.42 8.14 -12.31
CA LEU A 223 -12.83 7.79 -12.47
C LEU A 223 -13.55 7.77 -11.11
N GLY A 224 -12.93 7.16 -10.10
CA GLY A 224 -13.44 7.14 -8.73
C GLY A 224 -13.59 8.55 -8.13
N ALA A 225 -12.61 9.42 -8.33
CA ALA A 225 -12.65 10.81 -7.87
C ALA A 225 -13.76 11.62 -8.55
N VAL A 226 -13.94 11.47 -9.86
CA VAL A 226 -15.01 12.11 -10.62
C VAL A 226 -16.39 11.63 -10.15
N LEU A 227 -16.56 10.33 -9.97
CA LEU A 227 -17.80 9.75 -9.43
C LEU A 227 -18.11 10.28 -8.04
N ASN A 228 -17.11 10.29 -7.15
CA ASN A 228 -17.28 10.82 -5.80
C ASN A 228 -17.66 12.30 -5.81
N TYR A 229 -17.09 13.10 -6.69
CA TYR A 229 -17.47 14.51 -6.83
C TYR A 229 -18.97 14.68 -7.15
N PHE A 230 -19.50 13.91 -8.11
CA PHE A 230 -20.91 13.98 -8.47
C PHE A 230 -21.82 13.47 -7.35
N VAL A 231 -21.47 12.35 -6.71
CA VAL A 231 -22.22 11.79 -5.57
C VAL A 231 -22.23 12.76 -4.40
N ALA A 232 -21.07 13.30 -4.01
CA ALA A 232 -20.95 14.25 -2.90
C ALA A 232 -21.76 15.55 -3.19
N ARG A 233 -21.72 16.06 -4.42
CA ARG A 233 -22.48 17.22 -4.84
C ARG A 233 -23.99 16.95 -4.77
N TYR A 234 -24.44 15.78 -5.25
CA TYR A 234 -25.84 15.39 -5.19
C TYR A 234 -26.33 15.24 -3.74
N VAL A 235 -25.55 14.52 -2.90
CA VAL A 235 -25.89 14.29 -1.49
C VAL A 235 -25.92 15.62 -0.72
N LYS A 236 -24.97 16.52 -0.97
CA LYS A 236 -24.94 17.86 -0.34
C LYS A 236 -26.18 18.70 -0.70
N ALA A 237 -26.72 18.54 -1.91
CA ALA A 237 -27.89 19.28 -2.35
C ALA A 237 -29.21 18.71 -1.81
N HIS A 238 -29.28 17.42 -1.44
CA HIS A 238 -30.52 16.72 -1.11
C HIS A 238 -30.59 16.09 0.27
N SER A 239 -29.56 16.31 1.13
CA SER A 239 -29.47 15.67 2.45
C SER A 239 -28.93 16.65 3.50
N ASP A 240 -29.28 16.40 4.76
CA ASP A 240 -28.75 17.12 5.91
C ASP A 240 -27.31 16.68 6.26
N LYS A 241 -26.69 17.33 7.24
CA LYS A 241 -25.33 17.00 7.70
C LYS A 241 -25.20 15.55 8.20
N ALA A 242 -26.24 15.00 8.81
CA ALA A 242 -26.24 13.62 9.30
C ALA A 242 -26.34 12.63 8.11
N GLY A 243 -27.14 12.91 7.09
CA GLY A 243 -27.25 12.15 5.85
C GLY A 243 -25.93 12.15 5.07
N MET A 244 -25.25 13.29 4.98
CA MET A 244 -23.91 13.37 4.36
C MET A 244 -22.91 12.44 5.06
N LYS A 245 -22.87 12.47 6.39
CA LYS A 245 -21.97 11.61 7.17
C LYS A 245 -22.29 10.11 7.00
N ARG A 246 -23.58 9.74 6.96
CA ARG A 246 -23.99 8.36 6.67
C ARG A 246 -23.60 7.91 5.27
N SER A 247 -23.76 8.77 4.27
CA SER A 247 -23.36 8.52 2.90
C SER A 247 -21.85 8.25 2.80
N ASP A 248 -21.03 9.13 3.36
CA ASP A 248 -19.56 8.96 3.37
C ASP A 248 -19.14 7.66 4.07
N HIS A 249 -19.71 7.39 5.24
CA HIS A 249 -19.41 6.17 5.99
C HIS A 249 -19.80 4.90 5.22
N THR A 250 -20.99 4.89 4.60
CA THR A 250 -21.45 3.76 3.77
C THR A 250 -20.58 3.57 2.54
N GLY A 251 -20.18 4.67 1.88
CA GLY A 251 -19.30 4.64 0.73
C GLY A 251 -17.92 4.04 1.08
N VAL A 252 -17.32 4.49 2.17
CA VAL A 252 -16.02 3.96 2.65
C VAL A 252 -16.12 2.49 3.00
N LEU A 253 -17.15 2.07 3.75
CA LEU A 253 -17.33 0.67 4.13
C LEU A 253 -17.55 -0.24 2.92
N PHE A 254 -18.35 0.21 1.96
CA PHE A 254 -18.61 -0.57 0.75
C PHE A 254 -17.36 -0.72 -0.10
N ALA A 255 -16.61 0.37 -0.32
CA ALA A 255 -15.35 0.34 -1.07
C ALA A 255 -14.30 -0.55 -0.37
N SER A 256 -14.16 -0.43 0.95
CA SER A 256 -13.27 -1.30 1.74
C SER A 256 -13.65 -2.78 1.63
N GLY A 257 -14.94 -3.08 1.68
CA GLY A 257 -15.43 -4.44 1.51
C GLY A 257 -15.13 -5.02 0.13
N MET A 258 -15.18 -4.20 -0.93
CA MET A 258 -14.82 -4.62 -2.28
C MET A 258 -13.32 -4.92 -2.40
N ILE A 259 -12.46 -4.07 -1.84
CA ILE A 259 -10.98 -4.29 -1.85
C ILE A 259 -10.62 -5.57 -1.11
N VAL A 260 -11.20 -5.79 0.07
CA VAL A 260 -10.96 -7.03 0.85
C VAL A 260 -11.50 -8.25 0.11
N GLY A 261 -12.69 -8.14 -0.49
CA GLY A 261 -13.29 -9.22 -1.28
C GLY A 261 -12.44 -9.62 -2.48
N GLU A 262 -11.93 -8.65 -3.23
CA GLU A 262 -11.00 -8.88 -4.34
C GLU A 262 -9.75 -9.63 -3.88
N SER A 263 -9.13 -9.18 -2.78
CA SER A 263 -7.92 -9.79 -2.25
C SER A 263 -8.14 -11.25 -1.84
N ILE A 264 -9.25 -11.56 -1.18
CA ILE A 264 -9.60 -12.93 -0.78
C ILE A 264 -9.83 -13.81 -2.01
N ILE A 265 -10.62 -13.35 -2.97
CA ILE A 265 -10.90 -14.08 -4.22
C ILE A 265 -9.60 -14.28 -5.01
N GLY A 266 -8.73 -13.28 -5.09
CA GLY A 266 -7.43 -13.38 -5.75
C GLY A 266 -6.56 -14.50 -5.17
N VAL A 267 -6.50 -14.62 -3.84
CA VAL A 267 -5.76 -15.72 -3.18
C VAL A 267 -6.40 -17.08 -3.46
N LEU A 268 -7.73 -17.18 -3.46
CA LEU A 268 -8.43 -18.43 -3.79
C LEU A 268 -8.21 -18.86 -5.24
N ILE A 269 -8.22 -17.90 -6.18
CA ILE A 269 -7.91 -18.18 -7.60
C ILE A 269 -6.45 -18.62 -7.73
N ALA A 270 -5.50 -17.93 -7.07
CA ALA A 270 -4.09 -18.33 -7.08
C ALA A 270 -3.91 -19.77 -6.57
N LEU A 271 -4.62 -20.14 -5.51
CA LEU A 271 -4.60 -21.51 -4.98
C LEU A 271 -5.12 -22.52 -6.02
N ALA A 272 -6.23 -22.21 -6.70
CA ALA A 272 -6.79 -23.06 -7.75
C ALA A 272 -5.81 -23.23 -8.93
N VAL A 273 -5.14 -22.15 -9.37
CA VAL A 273 -4.10 -22.17 -10.41
C VAL A 273 -2.95 -23.08 -10.01
N VAL A 274 -2.38 -22.91 -8.81
CA VAL A 274 -1.23 -23.72 -8.36
C VAL A 274 -1.60 -25.21 -8.23
N ILE A 275 -2.78 -25.53 -7.70
CA ILE A 275 -3.26 -26.92 -7.62
C ILE A 275 -3.42 -27.51 -9.02
N SER A 276 -3.99 -26.78 -9.97
CA SER A 276 -4.17 -27.23 -11.34
C SER A 276 -2.83 -27.51 -12.02
N VAL A 277 -1.92 -26.53 -12.00
CA VAL A 277 -0.59 -26.65 -12.65
C VAL A 277 0.24 -27.76 -12.01
N SER A 278 0.26 -27.87 -10.68
CA SER A 278 0.99 -28.94 -9.99
C SER A 278 0.40 -30.35 -10.25
N SER A 279 -0.86 -30.41 -10.65
CA SER A 279 -1.53 -31.68 -11.06
C SER A 279 -1.41 -31.94 -12.57
N GLY A 280 -0.65 -31.13 -13.31
CA GLY A 280 -0.49 -31.25 -14.77
C GLY A 280 -1.67 -30.71 -15.59
N GLY A 281 -2.54 -29.90 -14.96
CA GLY A 281 -3.66 -29.23 -15.62
C GLY A 281 -3.28 -27.88 -16.24
N ALA A 282 -4.28 -27.17 -16.77
CA ALA A 282 -4.11 -25.87 -17.39
C ALA A 282 -3.75 -24.77 -16.38
N ALA A 283 -3.03 -23.74 -16.84
CA ALA A 283 -2.73 -22.54 -16.05
C ALA A 283 -3.98 -21.71 -15.71
N ASP A 284 -5.07 -21.90 -16.47
CA ASP A 284 -6.34 -21.21 -16.25
C ASP A 284 -7.46 -22.24 -15.92
N PRO A 285 -7.47 -22.85 -14.71
CA PRO A 285 -8.41 -23.92 -14.36
C PRO A 285 -9.87 -23.45 -14.30
N LEU A 286 -10.11 -22.13 -14.19
CA LEU A 286 -11.44 -21.54 -14.12
C LEU A 286 -11.89 -20.95 -15.47
N ALA A 287 -11.09 -21.06 -16.52
CA ALA A 287 -11.48 -20.62 -17.85
C ALA A 287 -12.53 -21.59 -18.42
N LEU A 288 -13.80 -21.17 -18.38
CA LEU A 288 -14.93 -21.95 -18.91
C LEU A 288 -15.09 -21.78 -20.41
N VAL A 289 -14.41 -20.81 -21.02
CA VAL A 289 -14.55 -20.41 -22.43
C VAL A 289 -13.18 -20.19 -23.05
N GLY A 290 -13.08 -20.47 -24.37
CA GLY A 290 -11.83 -20.31 -25.10
C GLY A 290 -11.54 -18.85 -25.51
N ALA A 291 -10.39 -18.65 -26.17
CA ALA A 291 -9.92 -17.34 -26.62
C ALA A 291 -10.89 -16.61 -27.57
N ASP A 292 -11.73 -17.32 -28.30
CA ASP A 292 -12.76 -16.76 -29.19
C ASP A 292 -13.83 -15.92 -28.44
N PHE A 293 -13.93 -16.11 -27.12
CA PHE A 293 -14.88 -15.39 -26.28
C PHE A 293 -14.34 -14.05 -25.78
N ALA A 294 -13.06 -13.70 -26.04
CA ALA A 294 -12.40 -12.55 -25.46
C ALA A 294 -13.18 -11.23 -25.69
N SER A 295 -13.66 -10.97 -26.90
CA SER A 295 -14.42 -9.74 -27.22
C SER A 295 -15.77 -9.66 -26.46
N VAL A 296 -16.41 -10.80 -26.24
CA VAL A 296 -17.65 -10.85 -25.43
C VAL A 296 -17.33 -10.71 -23.96
N ALA A 297 -16.23 -11.29 -23.47
CA ALA A 297 -15.76 -11.14 -22.10
C ALA A 297 -15.46 -9.68 -21.77
N ASP A 298 -14.83 -8.93 -22.67
CA ASP A 298 -14.58 -7.50 -22.50
C ASP A 298 -15.87 -6.70 -22.34
N ILE A 299 -16.84 -6.95 -23.18
CA ILE A 299 -18.17 -6.28 -23.08
C ILE A 299 -18.84 -6.63 -21.75
N LEU A 300 -18.84 -7.92 -21.37
CA LEU A 300 -19.41 -8.36 -20.11
C LEU A 300 -18.69 -7.75 -18.92
N GLY A 301 -17.36 -7.62 -18.99
CA GLY A 301 -16.54 -6.94 -18.00
C GLY A 301 -16.93 -5.48 -17.82
N ILE A 302 -17.12 -4.74 -18.91
CA ILE A 302 -17.58 -3.35 -18.88
C ILE A 302 -19.00 -3.27 -18.26
N VAL A 303 -19.92 -4.15 -18.65
CA VAL A 303 -21.27 -4.18 -18.11
C VAL A 303 -21.27 -4.48 -16.61
N ALA A 304 -20.46 -5.47 -16.18
CA ALA A 304 -20.31 -5.79 -14.77
C ALA A 304 -19.71 -4.62 -13.97
N PHE A 305 -18.71 -3.94 -14.52
CA PHE A 305 -18.10 -2.75 -13.90
C PHE A 305 -19.12 -1.62 -13.74
N ILE A 306 -19.92 -1.33 -14.78
CA ILE A 306 -20.98 -0.34 -14.70
C ILE A 306 -22.03 -0.74 -13.66
N ALA A 307 -22.41 -2.01 -13.61
CA ALA A 307 -23.39 -2.51 -12.63
C ALA A 307 -22.89 -2.31 -11.19
N VAL A 308 -21.61 -2.59 -10.93
CA VAL A 308 -20.98 -2.36 -9.62
C VAL A 308 -21.00 -0.87 -9.26
N ILE A 309 -20.66 0.02 -10.20
CA ILE A 309 -20.73 1.48 -9.99
C ILE A 309 -22.17 1.90 -9.64
N VAL A 310 -23.16 1.42 -10.37
CA VAL A 310 -24.58 1.75 -10.13
C VAL A 310 -25.00 1.27 -8.74
N VAL A 311 -24.62 0.06 -8.34
CA VAL A 311 -24.92 -0.46 -6.99
C VAL A 311 -24.25 0.39 -5.93
N PHE A 312 -22.96 0.71 -6.10
CA PHE A 312 -22.19 1.56 -5.18
C PHE A 312 -22.86 2.92 -4.98
N VAL A 313 -23.12 3.65 -6.08
CA VAL A 313 -23.74 4.98 -6.06
C VAL A 313 -25.14 4.92 -5.44
N THR A 314 -25.94 3.92 -5.82
CA THR A 314 -27.30 3.78 -5.31
C THR A 314 -27.32 3.53 -3.81
N ARG A 315 -26.44 2.65 -3.30
CA ARG A 315 -26.33 2.36 -1.87
C ARG A 315 -25.87 3.58 -1.08
N THR A 316 -24.84 4.29 -1.58
CA THR A 316 -24.29 5.49 -0.95
C THR A 316 -25.34 6.62 -0.90
N VAL A 317 -26.07 6.86 -1.99
CA VAL A 317 -27.12 7.88 -2.04
C VAL A 317 -28.34 7.49 -1.18
N ARG A 318 -28.72 6.21 -1.15
CA ARG A 318 -29.84 5.77 -0.29
C ARG A 318 -29.50 5.95 1.19
N ALA A 319 -28.26 5.66 1.61
CA ALA A 319 -27.83 5.88 2.99
C ALA A 319 -27.95 7.35 3.43
N ALA A 320 -27.82 8.30 2.50
CA ALA A 320 -28.03 9.72 2.80
C ALA A 320 -29.49 10.07 3.11
N LYS A 321 -30.45 9.32 2.56
CA LYS A 321 -31.89 9.57 2.69
C LYS A 321 -32.55 8.79 3.82
N THR A 322 -31.92 7.77 4.35
CA THR A 322 -32.46 6.97 5.46
C THR A 322 -32.40 7.81 6.74
N LYS A 323 -33.54 7.94 7.44
CA LYS A 323 -33.62 8.64 8.74
C LYS A 323 -33.06 7.80 9.87
#